data_f966a20ab2cdf4c1120b0ebecfa278e3
#
_entry.id   f966a20ab2cdf4c1120b0ebecfa278e3
#
_cell.length_a   1.000
_cell.length_b   1.000
_cell.length_c   1.000
_cell.angle_alpha   90.00
_cell.angle_beta   90.00
_cell.angle_gamma   90.00
#
_symmetry.space_group_name_H-M   'P 1'
#
loop_
_entity.id
_entity.type
_entity.pdbx_description
1 polymer ?
#
loop_
_entity_poly.entity_id
_entity_poly.type
_entity_poly.pdbx_seq_one_letter_code
_entity_poly.pdbx_strand_id
1 'polypeptide(L)'
;MEFSERFNEYRIMWVLVFFDLPVVTPKERKIATRFRKEILADGFSMFQFSIYLRHCPSRENAEVHIKRVKRILPEKGNIGILCITDKQFGMMEIYYGKKEAEKMEVPQQLELF
;
A
#
# COMPACT_ATOMS: atom_id res chain seq x y z
N MET A 1 -3.47 11.12 26.57
CA MET A 1 -3.39 9.81 25.94
C MET A 1 -4.46 9.59 24.88
N GLU A 2 -5.72 9.65 25.29
CA GLU A 2 -6.80 9.41 24.35
C GLU A 2 -6.83 10.41 23.20
N PHE A 3 -6.54 11.67 23.51
CA PHE A 3 -6.48 12.70 22.48
C PHE A 3 -5.36 12.41 21.48
N SER A 4 -4.19 12.00 21.96
CA SER A 4 -3.05 11.70 21.12
C SER A 4 -3.34 10.50 20.22
N GLU A 5 -3.96 9.46 20.76
CA GLU A 5 -4.31 8.27 19.98
C GLU A 5 -5.32 8.60 18.89
N ARG A 6 -6.37 9.36 19.23
CA ARG A 6 -7.36 9.77 18.23
C ARG A 6 -6.75 10.64 17.14
N PHE A 7 -5.86 11.54 17.52
CA PHE A 7 -5.19 12.39 16.57
C PHE A 7 -4.37 11.55 15.58
N ASN A 8 -3.64 10.55 16.11
CA ASN A 8 -2.84 9.67 15.27
C ASN A 8 -3.68 8.81 14.34
N GLU A 9 -4.84 8.33 14.79
CA GLU A 9 -5.74 7.54 13.95
C GLU A 9 -6.17 8.25 12.68
N TYR A 10 -6.26 9.57 12.71
CA TYR A 10 -6.68 10.36 11.56
C TYR A 10 -5.52 11.04 10.85
N ARG A 11 -4.36 11.11 11.50
CA ARG A 11 -3.16 11.72 10.94
C ARG A 11 -2.35 10.73 10.15
N ILE A 12 -2.19 9.53 10.67
CA ILE A 12 -1.47 8.47 10.01
C ILE A 12 -2.30 7.94 8.85
N MET A 13 -1.68 7.83 7.71
CA MET A 13 -2.34 7.41 6.49
C MET A 13 -1.73 6.11 5.97
N TRP A 14 -2.53 5.37 5.23
CA TRP A 14 -2.09 4.21 4.49
C TRP A 14 -2.38 4.42 3.02
N VAL A 15 -1.39 4.16 2.18
CA VAL A 15 -1.56 4.21 0.74
C VAL A 15 -1.57 2.77 0.23
N LEU A 16 -2.64 2.41 -0.47
CA LEU A 16 -2.76 1.11 -1.11
C LEU A 16 -2.62 1.30 -2.62
N VAL A 17 -1.82 0.45 -3.22
CA VAL A 17 -1.69 0.38 -4.68
C VAL A 17 -2.09 -1.03 -5.09
N PHE A 18 -3.10 -1.12 -5.93
CA PHE A 18 -3.58 -2.40 -6.44
C PHE A 18 -3.61 -2.34 -7.96
N PHE A 19 -3.21 -3.44 -8.58
CA PHE A 19 -3.02 -3.41 -10.02
C PHE A 19 -3.23 -4.77 -10.66
N ASP A 20 -3.61 -4.70 -11.92
CA ASP A 20 -3.71 -5.85 -12.80
C ASP A 20 -2.96 -5.49 -14.07
N LEU A 21 -1.75 -6.03 -14.20
CA LEU A 21 -0.87 -5.74 -15.33
C LEU A 21 -0.80 -6.94 -16.26
N PRO A 22 -0.73 -6.70 -17.59
CA PRO A 22 -0.59 -7.79 -18.53
C PRO A 22 0.76 -8.50 -18.36
N VAL A 23 0.76 -9.82 -18.45
CA VAL A 23 1.95 -10.65 -18.26
C VAL A 23 2.09 -11.74 -19.32
N VAL A 24 1.44 -11.57 -20.46
CA VAL A 24 1.44 -12.58 -21.52
C VAL A 24 2.78 -12.63 -22.25
N THR A 25 3.31 -11.47 -22.62
CA THR A 25 4.57 -11.40 -23.35
C THR A 25 5.75 -11.22 -22.40
N PRO A 26 6.96 -11.60 -22.83
CA PRO A 26 8.18 -11.35 -22.03
C PRO A 26 8.36 -9.86 -21.69
N LYS A 27 8.04 -8.98 -22.62
CA LYS A 27 8.13 -7.53 -22.41
C LYS A 27 7.16 -7.09 -21.32
N GLU A 28 5.94 -7.58 -21.36
CA GLU A 28 4.93 -7.27 -20.35
C GLU A 28 5.35 -7.76 -18.97
N ARG A 29 5.89 -8.97 -18.88
CA ARG A 29 6.38 -9.50 -17.60
C ARG A 29 7.53 -8.67 -17.05
N LYS A 30 8.40 -8.18 -17.91
CA LYS A 30 9.50 -7.32 -17.50
C LYS A 30 9.00 -6.00 -16.94
N ILE A 31 8.02 -5.39 -17.59
CA ILE A 31 7.41 -4.15 -17.13
C ILE A 31 6.72 -4.36 -15.77
N ALA A 32 5.95 -5.44 -15.62
CA ALA A 32 5.28 -5.75 -14.37
C ALA A 32 6.28 -5.97 -13.22
N THR A 33 7.36 -6.69 -13.49
CA THR A 33 8.41 -6.93 -12.50
C THR A 33 9.08 -5.63 -12.09
N ARG A 34 9.37 -4.77 -13.04
CA ARG A 34 9.97 -3.47 -12.78
C ARG A 34 9.07 -2.59 -11.92
N PHE A 35 7.77 -2.56 -12.24
CA PHE A 35 6.81 -1.78 -11.47
C PHE A 35 6.77 -2.24 -10.01
N ARG A 36 6.71 -3.55 -9.78
CA ARG A 36 6.73 -4.10 -8.42
C ARG A 36 8.01 -3.73 -7.67
N LYS A 37 9.16 -3.84 -8.33
CA LYS A 37 10.44 -3.49 -7.70
C LYS A 37 10.50 -2.02 -7.32
N GLU A 38 10.00 -1.14 -8.17
CA GLU A 38 10.01 0.29 -7.90
C GLU A 38 9.08 0.65 -6.73
N ILE A 39 7.92 -0.01 -6.65
CA ILE A 39 6.99 0.19 -5.53
C ILE A 39 7.64 -0.28 -4.22
N LEU A 40 8.25 -1.46 -4.22
CA LEU A 40 8.94 -1.97 -3.04
C LEU A 40 10.09 -1.05 -2.63
N ALA A 41 10.83 -0.52 -3.59
CA ALA A 41 11.94 0.40 -3.32
C ALA A 41 11.46 1.71 -2.69
N ASP A 42 10.21 2.12 -2.96
CA ASP A 42 9.62 3.31 -2.34
C ASP A 42 9.02 3.03 -0.96
N GLY A 43 9.25 1.86 -0.40
CA GLY A 43 8.84 1.54 0.97
C GLY A 43 7.48 0.88 1.09
N PHE A 44 6.87 0.48 -0.01
CA PHE A 44 5.65 -0.31 0.05
C PHE A 44 5.96 -1.75 0.40
N SER A 45 5.00 -2.42 1.02
CA SER A 45 5.07 -3.84 1.34
C SER A 45 3.94 -4.57 0.65
N MET A 46 4.21 -5.79 0.23
CA MET A 46 3.16 -6.60 -0.37
C MET A 46 2.17 -7.05 0.71
N PHE A 47 0.92 -6.68 0.53
CA PHE A 47 -0.17 -7.07 1.42
C PHE A 47 -0.83 -8.35 0.92
N GLN A 48 -1.16 -8.36 -0.36
CA GLN A 48 -1.66 -9.51 -1.08
C GLN A 48 -1.06 -9.46 -2.48
N PHE A 49 -1.21 -10.53 -3.23
CA PHE A 49 -0.72 -10.55 -4.60
C PHE A 49 -1.36 -9.40 -5.39
N SER A 50 -0.52 -8.55 -5.97
CA SER A 50 -0.93 -7.36 -6.71
C SER A 50 -1.57 -6.26 -5.85
N ILE A 51 -1.43 -6.33 -4.52
CA ILE A 51 -1.86 -5.28 -3.60
C ILE A 51 -0.70 -4.94 -2.68
N TYR A 52 -0.28 -3.69 -2.73
CA TYR A 52 0.83 -3.18 -1.93
C TYR A 52 0.35 -2.03 -1.08
N LEU A 53 0.93 -1.89 0.11
CA LEU A 53 0.55 -0.82 1.01
C LEU A 53 1.78 -0.16 1.63
N ARG A 54 1.60 1.09 1.98
CA ARG A 54 2.62 1.86 2.65
C ARG A 54 2.01 2.69 3.77
N HIS A 55 2.59 2.56 4.95
CA HIS A 55 2.28 3.39 6.10
C HIS A 55 2.92 4.77 5.92
N CYS A 56 2.17 5.81 6.16
CA CYS A 56 2.65 7.18 6.01
C CYS A 56 2.32 7.97 7.27
N PRO A 57 3.30 8.68 7.85
CA PRO A 57 3.08 9.38 9.12
C PRO A 57 2.18 10.61 9.00
N SER A 58 1.89 11.05 7.79
CA SER A 58 1.05 12.22 7.57
C SER A 58 0.39 12.15 6.19
N ARG A 59 -0.63 12.96 5.99
CA ARG A 59 -1.28 13.09 4.69
C ARG A 59 -0.31 13.66 3.65
N GLU A 60 0.49 14.60 4.04
CA GLU A 60 1.50 15.20 3.16
C GLU A 60 2.53 14.17 2.70
N ASN A 61 2.96 13.30 3.60
CA ASN A 61 3.85 12.21 3.24
C ASN A 61 3.18 11.21 2.30
N ALA A 62 1.91 10.88 2.55
CA ALA A 62 1.15 10.01 1.67
C ALA A 62 1.09 10.57 0.25
N GLU A 63 0.86 11.87 0.12
CA GLU A 63 0.81 12.52 -1.20
C GLU A 63 2.13 12.42 -1.95
N VAL A 64 3.26 12.51 -1.25
CA VAL A 64 4.58 12.34 -1.86
C VAL A 64 4.68 10.95 -2.51
N HIS A 65 4.27 9.91 -1.79
CA HIS A 65 4.37 8.55 -2.30
C HIS A 65 3.36 8.25 -3.40
N ILE A 66 2.17 8.84 -3.31
CA ILE A 66 1.19 8.76 -4.40
C ILE A 66 1.76 9.37 -5.68
N LYS A 67 2.38 10.54 -5.58
CA LYS A 67 3.00 11.18 -6.73
C LYS A 67 4.13 10.34 -7.33
N ARG A 68 4.92 9.68 -6.48
CA ARG A 68 5.99 8.80 -6.94
C ARG A 68 5.44 7.61 -7.72
N VAL A 69 4.37 7.00 -7.22
CA VAL A 69 3.71 5.91 -7.94
C VAL A 69 3.20 6.39 -9.30
N LYS A 70 2.58 7.57 -9.34
CA LYS A 70 2.08 8.13 -10.60
C LYS A 70 3.17 8.32 -11.65
N ARG A 71 4.38 8.61 -11.22
CA ARG A 71 5.52 8.81 -12.15
C ARG A 71 6.00 7.52 -12.80
N ILE A 72 5.72 6.38 -12.19
CA ILE A 72 6.20 5.08 -12.68
C ILE A 72 5.09 4.21 -13.24
N LEU A 73 3.90 4.77 -13.44
CA LEU A 73 2.77 4.01 -13.99
C LEU A 73 3.13 3.44 -15.37
N PRO A 74 2.89 2.14 -15.60
CA PRO A 74 3.10 1.57 -16.92
C PRO A 74 2.02 2.06 -17.89
N GLU A 75 2.29 1.92 -19.19
CA GLU A 75 1.35 2.36 -20.22
C GLU A 75 0.11 1.50 -20.32
N LYS A 76 0.20 0.24 -19.93
CA LYS A 76 -0.91 -0.72 -20.02
C LYS A 76 -1.22 -1.31 -18.66
N GLY A 77 -2.46 -1.74 -18.50
CA GLY A 77 -2.93 -2.34 -17.27
C GLY A 77 -3.81 -1.39 -16.47
N ASN A 78 -4.36 -1.92 -15.41
CA ASN A 78 -5.24 -1.17 -14.51
C ASN A 78 -4.54 -0.99 -13.18
N ILE A 79 -4.43 0.24 -12.72
CA ILE A 79 -3.80 0.54 -11.43
C ILE A 79 -4.74 1.44 -10.64
N GLY A 80 -5.01 1.06 -9.39
CA GLY A 80 -5.75 1.89 -8.46
C GLY A 80 -4.87 2.31 -7.31
N ILE A 81 -5.11 3.51 -6.82
CA ILE A 81 -4.42 4.06 -5.66
C ILE A 81 -5.48 4.53 -4.68
N LEU A 82 -5.40 4.05 -3.45
CA LEU A 82 -6.34 4.41 -2.40
C LEU A 82 -5.58 4.88 -1.18
N CYS A 83 -5.97 6.04 -0.66
CA CYS A 83 -5.39 6.59 0.56
C CYS A 83 -6.46 6.56 1.65
N ILE A 84 -6.18 5.89 2.75
CA ILE A 84 -7.09 5.76 3.88
C ILE A 84 -6.40 6.12 5.18
N THR A 85 -7.20 6.44 6.19
CA THR A 85 -6.67 6.71 7.53
C THR A 85 -6.27 5.41 8.22
N ASP A 86 -5.44 5.51 9.24
CA ASP A 86 -5.08 4.36 10.05
C ASP A 86 -6.31 3.74 10.72
N LYS A 87 -7.27 4.57 11.11
CA LYS A 87 -8.53 4.08 11.66
C LYS A 87 -9.28 3.22 10.64
N GLN A 88 -9.40 3.71 9.42
CA GLN A 88 -10.07 2.95 8.36
C GLN A 88 -9.33 1.66 8.05
N PHE A 89 -8.00 1.71 8.03
CA PHE A 89 -7.20 0.50 7.84
C PHE A 89 -7.47 -0.52 8.94
N GLY A 90 -7.56 -0.07 10.19
CA GLY A 90 -7.86 -0.94 11.33
C GLY A 90 -9.24 -1.59 11.28
N MET A 91 -10.16 -1.03 10.51
CA MET A 91 -11.52 -1.56 10.33
C MET A 91 -11.59 -2.61 9.22
N MET A 92 -10.52 -2.84 8.50
CA MET A 92 -10.49 -3.83 7.42
C MET A 92 -10.65 -5.24 7.99
N GLU A 93 -11.52 -6.01 7.37
CA GLU A 93 -11.68 -7.42 7.71
C GLU A 93 -10.84 -8.25 6.75
N ILE A 94 -10.00 -9.10 7.30
CA ILE A 94 -9.06 -9.90 6.51
C ILE A 94 -9.30 -11.37 6.80
N TYR A 95 -9.45 -12.15 5.75
CA TYR A 95 -9.73 -13.57 5.86
C TYR A 95 -8.69 -14.38 5.10
N TYR A 96 -8.38 -15.54 5.65
CA TYR A 96 -7.60 -16.56 4.97
C TYR A 96 -8.51 -17.76 4.74
N GLY A 97 -9.07 -17.86 3.56
CA GLY A 97 -10.17 -18.77 3.30
C GLY A 97 -11.40 -18.34 4.12
N LYS A 98 -11.98 -19.25 4.89
CA LYS A 98 -13.11 -18.95 5.77
C LYS A 98 -12.67 -18.47 7.15
N LYS A 99 -11.38 -18.55 7.46
CA LYS A 99 -10.85 -18.17 8.76
C LYS A 99 -10.38 -16.73 8.71
N GLU A 100 -10.78 -15.95 9.72
CA GLU A 100 -10.32 -14.58 9.83
C GLU A 100 -8.82 -14.56 10.10
N ALA A 101 -8.08 -13.78 9.33
CA ALA A 101 -6.66 -13.60 9.50
C ALA A 101 -6.38 -12.63 10.63
N GLU A 102 -5.24 -12.79 11.28
CA GLU A 102 -4.79 -11.82 12.27
C GLU A 102 -4.50 -10.50 11.58
N LYS A 103 -4.84 -9.41 12.27
CA LYS A 103 -4.57 -8.09 11.75
C LYS A 103 -3.08 -7.84 11.77
N MET A 104 -2.58 -7.17 10.73
CA MET A 104 -1.19 -6.77 10.65
C MET A 104 -0.87 -5.85 11.82
N GLU A 105 0.17 -6.20 12.58
CA GLU A 105 0.67 -5.34 13.63
C GLU A 105 1.49 -4.23 13.01
N VAL A 106 0.90 -3.05 13.04
CA VAL A 106 1.48 -1.87 12.44
C VAL A 106 2.88 -1.54 12.95
N PRO A 107 3.14 -1.54 14.25
CA PRO A 107 4.35 -0.89 14.75
C PRO A 107 5.66 -1.58 14.42
N GLN A 108 5.70 -2.89 14.44
CA GLN A 108 6.98 -3.57 14.37
C GLN A 108 7.60 -3.61 12.99
N GLN A 109 6.80 -3.77 11.96
CA GLN A 109 7.31 -3.76 10.60
C GLN A 109 7.60 -2.37 10.10
N LEU A 110 6.81 -1.41 10.54
CA LEU A 110 6.81 -0.08 9.97
C LEU A 110 7.67 0.90 10.73
N GLU A 111 7.99 0.63 11.98
CA GLU A 111 8.94 1.43 12.75
C GLU A 111 10.37 1.28 12.25
N LEU A 112 10.65 0.26 11.48
CA LEU A 112 11.96 0.05 10.88
C LEU A 112 12.18 0.95 9.65
N PHE A 113 11.18 1.60 9.22
CA PHE A 113 11.24 2.52 8.11
C PHE A 113 11.34 3.96 8.62
#